data_3c7259419d2cdad258f8e6df67fa290d
#
_entry.id   3c7259419d2cdad258f8e6df67fa290d
#
_cell.length_a   1.000
_cell.length_b   1.000
_cell.length_c   1.000
_cell.angle_alpha   90.00
_cell.angle_beta   90.00
_cell.angle_gamma   90.00
#
_symmetry.space_group_name_H-M   'P 1'
#
loop_
_entity.id
_entity.type
_entity.pdbx_description
1 polymer ?
#
loop_
_entity_poly.entity_id
_entity_poly.type
_entity_poly.pdbx_seq_one_letter_code
_entity_poly.pdbx_strand_id
1 'polypeptide(L)'
;YTPALGLMYDDLIDGARLMYKHGKLDVSASYGYWWGGAGTYQNKENTISAAMLEVKGKLNKHITLGGMYGRFHNGKLYQGQDIDAATGKQVKSFIDSPYKNIWGLNANMNFNRWNVFGEWLTAPGVSNSQAWMASVGYGNYNISKARTYSVRGQYYYEEANSPVFSSAFAPAYSFYNQHYVDTKGVAHVRNGFKGFVANVNYVPFQNVSIGAYYGFGNKDMDGNKLGDYWRT
;
A
#
# COMPACT_ATOMS: atom_id res chain seq x y z
N TYR A 1 8.82 -8.28 0.03
CA TYR A 1 9.55 -7.05 0.31
C TYR A 1 8.58 -5.91 0.62
N THR A 2 8.77 -5.27 1.75
CA THR A 2 7.88 -4.23 2.25
C THR A 2 8.74 -3.00 2.55
N PRO A 3 8.87 -2.04 1.61
CA PRO A 3 9.60 -0.81 1.86
C PRO A 3 8.85 0.07 2.86
N ALA A 4 9.61 0.79 3.68
CA ALA A 4 9.12 1.68 4.72
C ALA A 4 8.15 0.97 5.69
N LEU A 5 6.86 1.32 5.73
CA LEU A 5 5.81 0.65 6.50
C LEU A 5 4.88 -0.19 5.61
N GLY A 6 5.01 -0.11 4.29
CA GLY A 6 4.29 -0.92 3.32
C GLY A 6 3.07 -0.24 2.68
N LEU A 7 2.97 1.08 2.75
CA LEU A 7 1.91 1.80 2.03
C LEU A 7 2.10 1.67 0.51
N MET A 8 3.34 1.83 0.03
CA MET A 8 3.66 1.75 -1.39
C MET A 8 3.57 0.32 -1.93
N TYR A 9 4.18 -0.63 -1.23
CA TYR A 9 4.38 -1.97 -1.75
C TYR A 9 4.56 -3.00 -0.63
N ASP A 10 3.91 -4.15 -0.78
CA ASP A 10 4.08 -5.32 0.08
C ASP A 10 3.88 -6.59 -0.77
N ASP A 11 4.87 -6.90 -1.61
CA ASP A 11 4.78 -8.04 -2.50
C ASP A 11 6.19 -8.55 -2.88
N LEU A 12 6.27 -9.41 -3.88
CA LEU A 12 7.50 -10.04 -4.31
C LEU A 12 8.39 -9.08 -5.10
N ILE A 13 9.69 -9.19 -4.87
CA ILE A 13 10.74 -8.57 -5.66
C ILE A 13 11.73 -9.65 -6.09
N ASP A 14 12.11 -9.63 -7.37
CA ASP A 14 13.22 -10.43 -7.89
C ASP A 14 14.44 -9.54 -8.02
N GLY A 15 15.35 -9.63 -7.06
CA GLY A 15 16.47 -8.70 -6.98
C GLY A 15 17.41 -8.94 -5.79
N ALA A 16 18.19 -7.92 -5.49
CA ALA A 16 19.15 -7.92 -4.39
C ALA A 16 18.87 -6.80 -3.41
N ARG A 17 19.13 -7.05 -2.13
CA ARG A 17 19.06 -6.05 -1.06
C ARG A 17 20.29 -6.12 -0.19
N LEU A 18 20.93 -4.97 0.02
CA LEU A 18 21.99 -4.76 1.01
C LEU A 18 21.40 -4.06 2.22
N MET A 19 21.77 -4.53 3.40
CA MET A 19 21.33 -3.92 4.66
C MET A 19 22.53 -3.63 5.54
N TYR A 20 22.56 -2.44 6.10
CA TYR A 20 23.54 -2.01 7.08
C TYR A 20 22.82 -1.51 8.33
N LYS A 21 23.20 -2.06 9.47
CA LYS A 21 22.66 -1.67 10.78
C LYS A 21 23.78 -1.24 11.69
N HIS A 22 23.68 -0.04 12.22
CA HIS A 22 24.64 0.47 13.19
C HIS A 22 23.95 1.29 14.28
N GLY A 23 23.98 0.82 15.50
CA GLY A 23 23.35 1.47 16.64
C GLY A 23 21.86 1.69 16.44
N LYS A 24 21.44 2.94 16.28
CA LYS A 24 20.05 3.33 16.08
C LYS A 24 19.67 3.55 14.60
N LEU A 25 20.62 3.33 13.69
CA LEU A 25 20.46 3.57 12.27
C LEU A 25 20.37 2.26 11.49
N ASP A 26 19.34 2.09 10.69
CA ASP A 26 19.19 1.02 9.72
C ASP A 26 19.13 1.66 8.33
N VAL A 27 20.01 1.24 7.42
CA VAL A 27 20.04 1.66 6.02
C VAL A 27 19.91 0.43 5.14
N SER A 28 19.09 0.50 4.11
CA SER A 28 19.06 -0.55 3.10
C SER A 28 18.99 0.03 1.69
N ALA A 29 19.70 -0.61 0.78
CA ALA A 29 19.63 -0.37 -0.64
C ALA A 29 19.18 -1.65 -1.34
N SER A 30 18.23 -1.55 -2.25
CA SER A 30 17.76 -2.68 -3.05
C SER A 30 17.64 -2.29 -4.52
N TYR A 31 17.81 -3.28 -5.37
CA TYR A 31 17.58 -3.16 -6.81
C TYR A 31 16.95 -4.46 -7.31
N GLY A 32 15.92 -4.34 -8.13
CA GLY A 32 15.27 -5.53 -8.68
C GLY A 32 14.04 -5.20 -9.52
N TYR A 33 13.40 -6.27 -9.95
CA TYR A 33 12.14 -6.24 -10.67
C TYR A 33 11.00 -6.40 -9.67
N TRP A 34 10.03 -5.53 -9.76
CA TRP A 34 8.88 -5.47 -8.86
C TRP A 34 7.66 -6.03 -9.56
N TRP A 35 6.91 -6.81 -8.84
CA TRP A 35 5.66 -7.32 -9.35
C TRP A 35 4.59 -6.22 -9.36
N GLY A 36 4.27 -5.73 -10.55
CA GLY A 36 3.35 -4.59 -10.74
C GLY A 36 1.87 -4.96 -10.81
N GLY A 37 1.45 -6.10 -10.23
CA GLY A 37 0.06 -6.56 -10.22
C GLY A 37 -0.19 -7.87 -10.94
N ALA A 38 -1.45 -8.32 -10.96
CA ALA A 38 -1.86 -9.64 -11.40
C ALA A 38 -1.37 -10.01 -12.83
N GLY A 39 -0.38 -10.88 -12.90
CA GLY A 39 0.10 -11.49 -14.14
C GLY A 39 1.17 -10.71 -14.90
N THR A 40 1.79 -9.70 -14.28
CA THR A 40 2.91 -8.97 -14.90
C THR A 40 4.22 -9.75 -14.86
N TYR A 41 4.35 -10.68 -13.93
CA TYR A 41 5.57 -11.47 -13.72
C TYR A 41 5.95 -12.37 -14.92
N GLN A 42 4.99 -12.74 -15.75
CA GLN A 42 5.22 -13.61 -16.91
C GLN A 42 5.68 -12.87 -18.18
N ASN A 43 5.61 -11.55 -18.19
CA ASN A 43 5.99 -10.75 -19.33
C ASN A 43 7.00 -9.68 -18.93
N LYS A 44 8.27 -9.84 -19.36
CA LYS A 44 9.37 -8.91 -19.07
C LYS A 44 9.06 -7.45 -19.46
N GLU A 45 8.19 -7.23 -20.43
CA GLU A 45 7.78 -5.90 -20.88
C GLU A 45 6.93 -5.15 -19.85
N ASN A 46 6.31 -5.88 -18.93
CA ASN A 46 5.39 -5.33 -17.92
C ASN A 46 5.98 -5.30 -16.51
N THR A 47 7.25 -5.64 -16.34
CA THR A 47 7.93 -5.57 -15.04
C THR A 47 8.53 -4.19 -14.81
N ILE A 48 8.32 -3.67 -13.61
CA ILE A 48 8.95 -2.43 -13.16
C ILE A 48 10.26 -2.79 -12.50
N SER A 49 11.38 -2.20 -12.97
CA SER A 49 12.64 -2.26 -12.24
C SER A 49 12.84 -1.00 -11.40
N ALA A 50 13.33 -1.16 -10.19
CA ALA A 50 13.56 -0.03 -9.30
C ALA A 50 14.80 -0.22 -8.43
N ALA A 51 15.51 0.89 -8.21
CA ALA A 51 16.48 1.05 -7.13
C ALA A 51 15.78 1.75 -5.96
N MET A 52 15.94 1.21 -4.76
CA MET A 52 15.37 1.78 -3.53
C MET A 52 16.45 2.01 -2.48
N LEU A 53 16.39 3.16 -1.83
CA LEU A 53 17.16 3.49 -0.65
C LEU A 53 16.19 3.75 0.50
N GLU A 54 16.39 3.08 1.62
CA GLU A 54 15.61 3.28 2.84
C GLU A 54 16.54 3.60 4.00
N VAL A 55 16.15 4.57 4.80
CA VAL A 55 16.85 4.95 6.03
C VAL A 55 15.84 4.96 7.17
N LYS A 56 16.14 4.26 8.27
CA LYS A 56 15.33 4.26 9.50
C LYS A 56 16.21 4.62 10.69
N GLY A 57 15.76 5.58 11.48
CA GLY A 57 16.45 6.04 12.68
C GLY A 57 15.58 5.88 13.92
N LYS A 58 16.09 5.21 14.95
CA LYS A 58 15.45 5.13 16.27
C LYS A 58 15.83 6.37 17.09
N LEU A 59 14.91 7.31 17.26
CA LEU A 59 15.13 8.46 18.13
C LEU A 59 15.28 8.02 19.60
N ASN A 60 14.42 7.10 20.02
CA ASN A 60 14.47 6.47 21.34
C ASN A 60 13.84 5.06 21.27
N LYS A 61 13.59 4.42 22.43
CA LYS A 61 12.98 3.08 22.49
C LYS A 61 11.53 3.01 21.97
N HIS A 62 10.88 4.15 21.81
CA HIS A 62 9.48 4.24 21.43
C HIS A 62 9.26 4.77 20.00
N ILE A 63 10.18 5.58 19.48
CA ILE A 63 9.96 6.36 18.26
C ILE A 63 11.01 5.97 17.21
N THR A 64 10.53 5.56 16.05
CA THR A 64 11.33 5.33 14.84
C THR A 64 10.82 6.24 13.74
N LEU A 65 11.71 6.96 13.09
CA LEU A 65 11.45 7.73 11.88
C LEU A 65 12.14 7.06 10.70
N GLY A 66 11.56 7.18 9.52
CA GLY A 66 12.12 6.64 8.31
C GLY A 66 11.88 7.53 7.11
N GLY A 67 12.71 7.35 6.11
CA GLY A 67 12.57 7.92 4.80
C GLY A 67 12.93 6.90 3.74
N MET A 68 12.36 7.04 2.57
CA MET A 68 12.71 6.24 1.41
C MET A 68 12.79 7.07 0.15
N TYR A 69 13.65 6.63 -0.74
CA TYR A 69 13.76 7.13 -2.10
C TYR A 69 13.78 5.95 -3.07
N GLY A 70 12.92 5.99 -4.07
CA GLY A 70 12.86 5.00 -5.14
C GLY A 70 13.12 5.66 -6.49
N ARG A 71 13.98 5.05 -7.29
CA ARG A 71 14.17 5.41 -8.70
C ARG A 71 13.71 4.25 -9.57
N PHE A 72 12.69 4.51 -10.37
CA PHE A 72 12.03 3.53 -11.23
C PHE A 72 12.57 3.65 -12.66
N HIS A 73 12.80 2.51 -13.26
CA HIS A 73 13.26 2.38 -14.64
C HIS A 73 12.27 1.51 -15.38
N ASN A 74 11.71 2.00 -16.45
CA ASN A 74 10.82 1.28 -17.36
C ASN A 74 9.76 0.43 -16.65
N GLY A 75 8.78 0.00 -17.39
CA GLY A 75 7.74 -0.90 -16.92
C GLY A 75 6.35 -0.33 -17.11
N LYS A 76 5.39 -1.23 -17.03
CA LYS A 76 3.98 -0.92 -17.19
C LYS A 76 3.23 -1.21 -15.91
N LEU A 77 2.30 -0.35 -15.57
CA LEU A 77 1.37 -0.54 -14.47
C LEU A 77 0.10 -1.21 -14.98
N TYR A 78 -0.38 -2.18 -14.23
CA TYR A 78 -1.68 -2.77 -14.47
C TYR A 78 -2.78 -1.78 -14.09
N GLN A 79 -3.66 -1.47 -15.05
CA GLN A 79 -4.80 -0.56 -14.84
C GLN A 79 -6.13 -1.28 -14.60
N GLY A 80 -6.21 -2.56 -14.86
CA GLY A 80 -7.46 -3.31 -14.76
C GLY A 80 -7.69 -4.20 -15.97
N GLN A 81 -8.96 -4.54 -16.19
CA GLN A 81 -9.40 -5.30 -17.36
C GLN A 81 -10.18 -4.39 -18.28
N ASP A 82 -9.79 -4.39 -19.54
CA ASP A 82 -10.49 -3.74 -20.63
C ASP A 82 -11.22 -4.77 -21.48
N ILE A 83 -12.14 -4.31 -22.31
CA ILE A 83 -12.78 -5.15 -23.33
C ILE A 83 -12.12 -4.82 -24.68
N ASP A 84 -11.46 -5.81 -25.28
CA ASP A 84 -10.96 -5.70 -26.63
C ASP A 84 -12.11 -5.48 -27.59
N ALA A 85 -12.13 -4.32 -28.25
CA ALA A 85 -13.23 -3.89 -29.12
C ALA A 85 -13.41 -4.80 -30.35
N ALA A 86 -12.37 -5.51 -30.79
CA ALA A 86 -12.41 -6.40 -31.95
C ALA A 86 -12.93 -7.79 -31.60
N THR A 87 -12.63 -8.28 -30.42
CA THR A 87 -12.94 -9.66 -30.02
C THR A 87 -14.01 -9.78 -28.93
N GLY A 88 -14.38 -8.66 -28.27
CA GLY A 88 -15.30 -8.65 -27.13
C GLY A 88 -14.78 -9.37 -25.89
N LYS A 89 -13.49 -9.77 -25.87
CA LYS A 89 -12.87 -10.49 -24.74
C LYS A 89 -12.27 -9.53 -23.75
N GLN A 90 -12.28 -9.92 -22.47
CA GLN A 90 -11.55 -9.22 -21.44
C GLN A 90 -10.05 -9.37 -21.67
N VAL A 91 -9.36 -8.23 -21.76
CA VAL A 91 -7.90 -8.13 -21.87
C VAL A 91 -7.35 -7.31 -20.72
N LYS A 92 -6.15 -7.65 -20.27
CA LYS A 92 -5.48 -6.86 -19.23
C LYS A 92 -4.97 -5.56 -19.84
N SER A 93 -5.31 -4.44 -19.21
CA SER A 93 -4.85 -3.11 -19.61
C SER A 93 -3.62 -2.69 -18.84
N PHE A 94 -2.63 -2.12 -19.53
CA PHE A 94 -1.38 -1.63 -18.96
C PHE A 94 -1.04 -0.26 -19.51
N ILE A 95 -0.53 0.62 -18.65
CA ILE A 95 0.04 1.91 -19.05
C ILE A 95 1.53 1.96 -18.72
N ASP A 96 2.27 2.79 -19.43
CA ASP A 96 3.65 3.09 -19.06
C ASP A 96 3.67 3.76 -17.68
N SER A 97 4.60 3.30 -16.84
CA SER A 97 4.74 3.86 -15.50
C SER A 97 5.10 5.36 -15.58
N PRO A 98 4.29 6.25 -15.01
CA PRO A 98 4.61 7.67 -14.98
C PRO A 98 5.71 7.99 -13.95
N TYR A 99 6.05 7.03 -13.09
CA TYR A 99 6.95 7.26 -11.97
C TYR A 99 8.40 7.10 -12.40
N LYS A 100 9.18 8.18 -12.22
CA LYS A 100 10.64 8.15 -12.31
C LYS A 100 11.28 8.10 -10.93
N ASN A 101 10.76 8.89 -10.02
CA ASN A 101 11.23 8.97 -8.65
C ASN A 101 10.03 8.93 -7.71
N ILE A 102 10.21 8.26 -6.56
CA ILE A 102 9.23 8.23 -5.47
C ILE A 102 9.96 8.59 -4.17
N TRP A 103 9.33 9.43 -3.37
CA TRP A 103 9.79 9.80 -2.04
C TRP A 103 8.77 9.34 -1.01
N GLY A 104 9.25 8.92 0.14
CA GLY A 104 8.39 8.56 1.25
C GLY A 104 9.00 8.96 2.58
N LEU A 105 8.13 9.29 3.53
CA LEU A 105 8.46 9.52 4.93
C LEU A 105 7.54 8.67 5.80
N ASN A 106 8.08 8.13 6.88
CA ASN A 106 7.27 7.36 7.81
C ASN A 106 7.70 7.60 9.26
N ALA A 107 6.75 7.37 10.15
CA ALA A 107 6.96 7.40 11.59
C ALA A 107 6.23 6.23 12.25
N ASN A 108 6.85 5.61 13.24
CA ASN A 108 6.25 4.56 14.05
C ASN A 108 6.56 4.83 15.52
N MET A 109 5.51 4.84 16.34
CA MET A 109 5.57 5.11 17.77
C MET A 109 4.90 3.98 18.55
N ASN A 110 5.62 3.40 19.50
CA ASN A 110 5.13 2.30 20.33
C ASN A 110 5.23 2.67 21.83
N PHE A 111 4.08 2.72 22.50
CA PHE A 111 3.98 3.03 23.92
C PHE A 111 3.15 1.96 24.62
N ASN A 112 3.78 1.04 25.33
CA ASN A 112 3.10 -0.10 25.97
C ASN A 112 2.27 -0.90 24.96
N ARG A 113 0.92 -0.76 25.02
CA ARG A 113 -0.03 -1.40 24.13
C ARG A 113 -0.50 -0.51 22.98
N TRP A 114 -0.08 0.76 22.96
CA TRP A 114 -0.41 1.70 21.91
C TRP A 114 0.63 1.65 20.79
N ASN A 115 0.15 1.63 19.56
CA ASN A 115 0.95 1.78 18.37
C ASN A 115 0.34 2.90 17.52
N VAL A 116 1.14 3.90 17.20
CA VAL A 116 0.75 5.00 16.30
C VAL A 116 1.76 5.02 15.17
N PHE A 117 1.29 4.97 13.94
CA PHE A 117 2.18 5.06 12.80
C PHE A 117 1.52 5.78 11.63
N GLY A 118 2.37 6.30 10.75
CA GLY A 118 1.94 6.92 9.51
C GLY A 118 3.03 6.85 8.46
N GLU A 119 2.60 6.92 7.22
CA GLU A 119 3.46 6.95 6.03
C GLU A 119 2.90 7.93 5.03
N TRP A 120 3.77 8.67 4.37
CA TRP A 120 3.47 9.57 3.29
C TRP A 120 4.36 9.28 2.09
N LEU A 121 3.79 9.36 0.90
CA LEU A 121 4.41 9.07 -0.37
C LEU A 121 4.09 10.17 -1.39
N THR A 122 5.03 10.42 -2.29
CA THR A 122 4.81 11.25 -3.48
C THR A 122 5.72 10.84 -4.62
N ALA A 123 5.30 11.12 -5.85
CA ALA A 123 6.11 10.97 -7.06
C ALA A 123 6.30 12.34 -7.74
N PRO A 124 7.42 13.05 -7.49
CA PRO A 124 7.68 14.35 -8.08
C PRO A 124 7.62 14.31 -9.61
N GLY A 125 6.96 15.30 -10.19
CA GLY A 125 6.71 15.40 -11.64
C GLY A 125 5.46 14.68 -12.12
N VAL A 126 4.73 14.02 -11.23
CA VAL A 126 3.42 13.41 -11.50
C VAL A 126 2.36 14.19 -10.72
N SER A 127 1.36 14.73 -11.43
CA SER A 127 0.25 15.43 -10.80
C SER A 127 -0.62 14.48 -10.00
N ASN A 128 -1.18 14.94 -8.87
CA ASN A 128 -2.06 14.13 -8.01
C ASN A 128 -1.41 12.79 -7.60
N SER A 129 -0.17 12.86 -7.11
CA SER A 129 0.65 11.69 -6.80
C SER A 129 0.90 11.49 -5.31
N GLN A 130 0.14 12.14 -4.45
CA GLN A 130 0.30 11.97 -3.02
C GLN A 130 -0.54 10.80 -2.51
N ALA A 131 0.05 10.05 -1.58
CA ALA A 131 -0.68 9.12 -0.74
C ALA A 131 -0.18 9.26 0.70
N TRP A 132 -1.06 9.10 1.67
CA TRP A 132 -0.68 8.98 3.06
C TRP A 132 -1.69 8.18 3.85
N MET A 133 -1.21 7.59 4.92
CA MET A 133 -2.04 6.91 5.89
C MET A 133 -1.59 7.25 7.30
N ALA A 134 -2.53 7.29 8.22
CA ALA A 134 -2.28 7.41 9.64
C ALA A 134 -3.06 6.33 10.38
N SER A 135 -2.46 5.75 11.41
CA SER A 135 -3.01 4.63 12.14
C SER A 135 -2.78 4.76 13.64
N VAL A 136 -3.81 4.43 14.40
CA VAL A 136 -3.74 4.26 15.86
C VAL A 136 -4.23 2.88 16.21
N GLY A 137 -3.43 2.11 16.92
CA GLY A 137 -3.75 0.77 17.37
C GLY A 137 -3.57 0.61 18.87
N TYR A 138 -4.33 -0.31 19.45
CA TYR A 138 -4.21 -0.72 20.84
C TYR A 138 -4.31 -2.23 20.95
N GLY A 139 -3.49 -2.82 21.79
CA GLY A 139 -3.53 -4.25 22.10
C GLY A 139 -2.17 -4.89 22.17
N ASN A 140 -2.18 -6.20 22.29
CA ASN A 140 -0.98 -7.03 22.40
C ASN A 140 -1.10 -8.30 21.55
N TYR A 141 -1.72 -8.18 20.37
CA TYR A 141 -1.94 -9.31 19.47
C TYR A 141 -0.64 -10.10 19.24
N ASN A 142 -0.73 -11.42 19.50
CA ASN A 142 0.33 -12.38 19.27
C ASN A 142 -0.30 -13.73 18.94
N ILE A 143 -0.15 -14.19 17.70
CA ILE A 143 -0.73 -15.45 17.22
C ILE A 143 -0.32 -16.67 18.06
N SER A 144 0.89 -16.66 18.62
CA SER A 144 1.40 -17.74 19.46
C SER A 144 0.87 -17.72 20.91
N LYS A 145 0.05 -16.73 21.25
CA LYS A 145 -0.47 -16.57 22.61
C LYS A 145 -1.97 -16.36 22.60
N ALA A 146 -2.71 -17.35 23.12
CA ALA A 146 -4.16 -17.27 23.27
C ALA A 146 -4.62 -16.05 24.08
N ARG A 147 -5.82 -15.57 23.79
CA ARG A 147 -6.50 -14.44 24.44
C ARG A 147 -5.78 -13.09 24.27
N THR A 148 -5.00 -12.95 23.19
CA THR A 148 -4.42 -11.68 22.79
C THR A 148 -5.25 -11.03 21.70
N TYR A 149 -5.23 -9.70 21.62
CA TYR A 149 -6.03 -8.96 20.66
C TYR A 149 -5.35 -7.66 20.23
N SER A 150 -5.78 -7.10 19.13
CA SER A 150 -5.53 -5.72 18.74
C SER A 150 -6.77 -5.10 18.10
N VAL A 151 -6.93 -3.80 18.33
CA VAL A 151 -7.91 -2.95 17.65
C VAL A 151 -7.14 -1.82 17.00
N ARG A 152 -7.47 -1.46 15.77
CA ARG A 152 -6.79 -0.41 15.02
C ARG A 152 -7.77 0.42 14.22
N GLY A 153 -7.60 1.74 14.26
CA GLY A 153 -8.24 2.69 13.36
C GLY A 153 -7.20 3.25 12.40
N GLN A 154 -7.54 3.37 11.13
CA GLN A 154 -6.67 3.90 10.08
C GLN A 154 -7.45 4.87 9.22
N TYR A 155 -6.78 5.92 8.76
CA TYR A 155 -7.29 6.83 7.74
C TYR A 155 -6.35 6.79 6.54
N TYR A 156 -6.94 6.77 5.36
CA TYR A 156 -6.25 6.75 4.08
C TYR A 156 -6.60 7.96 3.26
N TYR A 157 -5.61 8.43 2.51
CA TYR A 157 -5.73 9.45 1.49
C TYR A 157 -4.83 9.06 0.32
N GLU A 158 -5.41 8.80 -0.83
CA GLU A 158 -4.69 8.37 -2.03
C GLU A 158 -5.21 9.12 -3.24
N GLU A 159 -4.38 9.96 -3.83
CA GLU A 159 -4.68 10.65 -5.08
C GLU A 159 -4.63 9.69 -6.28
N ALA A 160 -5.20 10.10 -7.40
CA ALA A 160 -5.38 9.26 -8.60
C ALA A 160 -4.08 8.61 -9.12
N ASN A 161 -2.98 9.35 -9.06
CA ASN A 161 -1.68 8.91 -9.53
C ASN A 161 -0.71 8.67 -8.36
N SER A 162 -1.22 8.28 -7.20
CA SER A 162 -0.37 7.96 -6.06
C SER A 162 0.48 6.71 -6.33
N PRO A 163 1.72 6.67 -5.86
CA PRO A 163 2.62 5.54 -6.09
C PRO A 163 2.35 4.36 -5.13
N VAL A 164 1.09 3.96 -5.04
CA VAL A 164 0.63 2.81 -4.25
C VAL A 164 0.38 1.65 -5.21
N PHE A 165 1.24 0.65 -5.21
CA PHE A 165 1.18 -0.47 -6.17
C PHE A 165 0.53 -1.73 -5.57
N SER A 166 0.93 -2.09 -4.36
CA SER A 166 0.43 -3.28 -3.66
C SER A 166 0.64 -3.07 -2.16
N SER A 167 -0.24 -2.31 -1.53
CA SER A 167 -0.06 -1.91 -0.13
C SER A 167 -0.40 -3.02 0.86
N ALA A 168 0.42 -3.19 1.91
CA ALA A 168 0.12 -4.03 3.06
C ALA A 168 -1.15 -3.56 3.82
N PHE A 169 -1.52 -2.31 3.65
CA PHE A 169 -2.63 -1.67 4.35
C PHE A 169 -3.88 -1.51 3.50
N ALA A 170 -3.89 -2.04 2.30
CA ALA A 170 -4.92 -1.80 1.29
C ALA A 170 -6.05 -2.82 1.20
N PRO A 171 -6.80 -3.14 2.27
CA PRO A 171 -8.12 -3.69 2.05
C PRO A 171 -8.98 -2.73 1.23
N ALA A 172 -8.78 -1.40 1.41
CA ALA A 172 -9.54 -0.39 0.72
C ALA A 172 -9.24 -0.31 -0.78
N TYR A 173 -7.97 -0.30 -1.17
CA TYR A 173 -7.58 -0.14 -2.57
C TYR A 173 -8.07 -1.28 -3.47
N SER A 174 -8.08 -2.52 -2.98
CA SER A 174 -8.59 -3.67 -3.73
C SER A 174 -10.11 -3.64 -3.95
N PHE A 175 -10.86 -2.88 -3.13
CA PHE A 175 -12.30 -2.71 -3.27
C PHE A 175 -12.68 -1.56 -4.20
N TYR A 176 -11.82 -0.55 -4.30
CA TYR A 176 -12.09 0.63 -5.10
C TYR A 176 -11.19 0.65 -6.33
N ASN A 177 -11.50 -0.21 -7.31
CA ASN A 177 -10.82 -0.17 -8.60
C ASN A 177 -10.81 1.26 -9.15
N GLN A 178 -9.66 1.74 -9.61
CA GLN A 178 -9.56 3.06 -10.25
C GLN A 178 -10.43 3.15 -11.49
N HIS A 179 -10.62 2.02 -12.19
CA HIS A 179 -11.52 1.92 -13.34
C HIS A 179 -12.75 1.12 -12.94
N TYR A 180 -13.92 1.67 -13.16
CA TYR A 180 -15.19 0.97 -12.98
C TYR A 180 -16.18 1.33 -14.08
N VAL A 181 -17.06 0.40 -14.39
CA VAL A 181 -18.19 0.62 -15.31
C VAL A 181 -19.44 0.81 -14.46
N ASP A 182 -20.19 1.88 -14.69
CA ASP A 182 -21.43 2.14 -13.98
C ASP A 182 -22.56 1.23 -14.49
N THR A 183 -23.72 1.33 -13.85
CA THR A 183 -24.92 0.54 -14.22
C THR A 183 -25.46 0.86 -15.61
N LYS A 184 -25.00 1.93 -16.25
CA LYS A 184 -25.36 2.33 -17.61
C LYS A 184 -24.33 1.89 -18.65
N GLY A 185 -23.27 1.17 -18.24
CA GLY A 185 -22.19 0.74 -19.11
C GLY A 185 -21.14 1.82 -19.43
N VAL A 186 -21.14 2.93 -18.70
CA VAL A 186 -20.16 4.01 -18.90
C VAL A 186 -18.92 3.74 -18.08
N ALA A 187 -17.76 3.76 -18.71
CA ALA A 187 -16.47 3.60 -18.05
C ALA A 187 -16.08 4.91 -17.31
N HIS A 188 -15.69 4.78 -16.08
CA HIS A 188 -15.22 5.86 -15.23
C HIS A 188 -13.84 5.57 -14.69
N VAL A 189 -13.03 6.61 -14.49
CA VAL A 189 -11.75 6.57 -13.79
C VAL A 189 -11.93 7.30 -12.46
N ARG A 190 -11.56 6.68 -11.37
CA ARG A 190 -11.57 7.34 -10.06
C ARG A 190 -10.37 8.26 -9.94
N ASN A 191 -10.58 9.41 -9.37
CA ASN A 191 -9.51 10.40 -9.14
C ASN A 191 -8.81 10.20 -7.78
N GLY A 192 -8.83 8.98 -7.25
CA GLY A 192 -8.30 8.61 -5.94
C GLY A 192 -9.40 8.35 -4.93
N PHE A 193 -9.04 8.14 -3.68
CA PHE A 193 -10.00 7.94 -2.58
C PHE A 193 -9.43 8.32 -1.22
N LYS A 194 -10.32 8.52 -0.25
CA LYS A 194 -10.02 8.76 1.17
C LYS A 194 -11.09 8.13 2.05
N GLY A 195 -10.71 7.70 3.24
CA GLY A 195 -11.67 7.08 4.15
C GLY A 195 -11.03 6.41 5.35
N PHE A 196 -11.84 5.74 6.13
CA PHE A 196 -11.46 5.08 7.37
C PHE A 196 -11.55 3.57 7.24
N VAL A 197 -10.68 2.88 7.97
CA VAL A 197 -10.76 1.43 8.20
C VAL A 197 -10.59 1.16 9.68
N ALA A 198 -11.51 0.41 10.26
CA ALA A 198 -11.35 -0.24 11.55
C ALA A 198 -10.91 -1.69 11.34
N ASN A 199 -9.96 -2.14 12.15
CA ASN A 199 -9.48 -3.52 12.14
C ASN A 199 -9.47 -4.07 13.56
N VAL A 200 -9.93 -5.32 13.73
CA VAL A 200 -9.87 -6.06 14.98
C VAL A 200 -9.25 -7.41 14.69
N ASN A 201 -8.28 -7.81 15.51
CA ASN A 201 -7.73 -9.16 15.50
C ASN A 201 -7.81 -9.74 16.90
N TYR A 202 -8.16 -11.03 16.98
CA TYR A 202 -8.26 -11.78 18.23
C TYR A 202 -7.68 -13.18 18.06
N VAL A 203 -6.96 -13.67 19.06
CA VAL A 203 -6.40 -15.03 19.12
C VAL A 203 -7.16 -15.81 20.17
N PRO A 204 -8.23 -16.57 19.81
CA PRO A 204 -8.98 -17.39 20.77
C PRO A 204 -8.13 -18.50 21.36
N PHE A 205 -7.33 -19.15 20.51
CA PHE A 205 -6.43 -20.25 20.87
C PHE A 205 -5.05 -20.01 20.23
N GLN A 206 -4.02 -20.61 20.78
CA GLN A 206 -2.67 -20.54 20.22
C GLN A 206 -2.71 -20.94 18.73
N ASN A 207 -2.08 -20.14 17.88
CA ASN A 207 -1.99 -20.30 16.42
C ASN A 207 -3.33 -20.23 15.66
N VAL A 208 -4.40 -19.78 16.30
CA VAL A 208 -5.69 -19.50 15.66
C VAL A 208 -6.00 -18.01 15.79
N SER A 209 -6.22 -17.33 14.69
CA SER A 209 -6.55 -15.91 14.66
C SER A 209 -7.87 -15.67 13.94
N ILE A 210 -8.67 -14.78 14.48
CA ILE A 210 -9.87 -14.22 13.85
C ILE A 210 -9.64 -12.73 13.67
N GLY A 211 -9.85 -12.24 12.44
CA GLY A 211 -9.70 -10.84 12.11
C GLY A 211 -10.91 -10.30 11.36
N ALA A 212 -11.22 -9.04 11.55
CA ALA A 212 -12.25 -8.34 10.80
C ALA A 212 -11.77 -6.93 10.44
N TYR A 213 -12.13 -6.49 9.23
CA TYR A 213 -11.91 -5.15 8.72
C TYR A 213 -13.26 -4.54 8.34
N TYR A 214 -13.44 -3.27 8.68
CA TYR A 214 -14.60 -2.48 8.26
C TYR A 214 -14.16 -1.12 7.74
N GLY A 215 -14.40 -0.89 6.45
CA GLY A 215 -14.11 0.39 5.80
C GLY A 215 -15.36 1.24 5.73
N PHE A 216 -15.28 2.49 6.17
CA PHE A 216 -16.41 3.40 6.27
C PHE A 216 -16.02 4.85 6.01
N GLY A 217 -17.04 5.67 5.72
CA GLY A 217 -16.85 7.08 5.44
C GLY A 217 -16.02 7.36 4.18
N ASN A 218 -15.97 6.39 3.29
CA ASN A 218 -15.12 6.42 2.10
C ASN A 218 -15.70 7.36 1.05
N LYS A 219 -14.83 8.15 0.44
CA LYS A 219 -15.16 9.12 -0.62
C LYS A 219 -14.06 9.11 -1.68
N ASP A 220 -14.42 9.43 -2.93
CA ASP A 220 -13.43 9.81 -3.93
C ASP A 220 -12.88 11.24 -3.66
N MET A 221 -11.95 11.73 -4.48
CA MET A 221 -11.40 13.08 -4.30
C MET A 221 -12.40 14.19 -4.65
N ASP A 222 -13.41 13.92 -5.45
CA ASP A 222 -14.50 14.84 -5.76
C ASP A 222 -15.54 14.93 -4.65
N GLY A 223 -15.42 14.06 -3.62
CA GLY A 223 -16.31 14.02 -2.47
C GLY A 223 -17.52 13.08 -2.64
N ASN A 224 -17.62 12.35 -3.75
CA ASN A 224 -18.67 11.37 -3.94
C ASN A 224 -18.51 10.20 -2.97
N LYS A 225 -19.60 9.79 -2.36
CA LYS A 225 -19.60 8.69 -1.40
C LYS A 225 -19.29 7.37 -2.09
N LEU A 226 -18.34 6.63 -1.54
CA LEU A 226 -18.04 5.24 -1.88
C LEU A 226 -18.71 4.31 -0.87
N GLY A 227 -19.07 3.10 -1.30
CA GLY A 227 -19.70 2.13 -0.41
C GLY A 227 -18.80 1.71 0.75
N ASP A 228 -19.42 1.39 1.87
CA ASP A 228 -18.71 0.74 2.97
C ASP A 228 -18.39 -0.72 2.61
N TYR A 229 -17.35 -1.28 3.20
CA TYR A 229 -16.99 -2.68 2.97
C TYR A 229 -16.55 -3.34 4.28
N TRP A 230 -16.67 -4.64 4.33
CA TRP A 230 -16.14 -5.45 5.42
C TRP A 230 -15.48 -6.72 4.87
N ARG A 231 -14.54 -7.24 5.63
CA ARG A 231 -13.78 -8.46 5.33
C ARG A 231 -13.45 -9.18 6.64
N THR A 232 -13.57 -10.49 6.66
CA THR A 232 -13.14 -11.40 7.74
C THR A 232 -12.10 -12.38 7.25
#